data_ba40c68c91eefe61f7a1afbb3a3fdfd0
#
_entry.id   ba40c68c91eefe61f7a1afbb3a3fdfd0
#
_cell.length_a   1.000
_cell.length_b   1.000
_cell.length_c   1.000
_cell.angle_alpha   90.00
_cell.angle_beta   90.00
_cell.angle_gamma   90.00
#
_symmetry.space_group_name_H-M   'P 1'
#
loop_
_entity.id
_entity.type
_entity.pdbx_description
1 polymer ?
#
loop_
_entity_poly.entity_id
_entity_poly.type
_entity_poly.pdbx_seq_one_letter_code
_entity_poly.pdbx_strand_id
1 'polypeptide(L)'
;MSHAIKTALIWAGIYMAIEIGIVLVGYSHDPRVHVIAFGVNSLCLLLAVAVSIVTNFNKKKHEGVSLVVDLKTGITTSAIYALTIACFLLVYYKWIDPEYPEIRKQQWIEMTETNKFQDGVDQTIKNNPEIYYGKSSEDIRDNEQAGINMLLNSNKVFLISLLALLVLGMFYSFLVTAFNRLVLAKLG
;
A
#
# COMPACT_ATOMS: atom_id res chain seq x y z
N MET A 1 -19.02 -18.01 -5.24
CA MET A 1 -17.89 -17.08 -4.98
C MET A 1 -17.27 -17.44 -3.64
N SER A 2 -15.94 -17.66 -3.57
CA SER A 2 -15.29 -18.07 -2.33
C SER A 2 -15.40 -16.94 -1.27
N HIS A 3 -15.34 -17.29 0.02
CA HIS A 3 -15.39 -16.31 1.11
C HIS A 3 -14.26 -15.27 0.98
N ALA A 4 -13.05 -15.71 0.64
CA ALA A 4 -11.89 -14.85 0.42
C ALA A 4 -12.16 -13.75 -0.62
N ILE A 5 -12.79 -14.09 -1.76
CA ILE A 5 -13.15 -13.13 -2.80
C ILE A 5 -14.17 -12.10 -2.29
N LYS A 6 -15.23 -12.58 -1.62
CA LYS A 6 -16.26 -11.67 -1.06
C LYS A 6 -15.67 -10.67 -0.07
N THR A 7 -14.86 -11.17 0.86
CA THR A 7 -14.22 -10.33 1.88
C THR A 7 -13.29 -9.30 1.26
N ALA A 8 -12.44 -9.71 0.29
CA ALA A 8 -11.55 -8.79 -0.42
C ALA A 8 -12.32 -7.67 -1.11
N LEU A 9 -13.39 -8.00 -1.85
CA LEU A 9 -14.19 -7.02 -2.58
C LEU A 9 -14.97 -6.07 -1.66
N ILE A 10 -15.46 -6.55 -0.52
CA ILE A 10 -16.15 -5.69 0.46
C ILE A 10 -15.20 -4.64 1.01
N TRP A 11 -14.01 -5.04 1.49
CA TRP A 11 -13.04 -4.11 2.06
C TRP A 11 -12.42 -3.19 1.00
N ALA A 12 -12.20 -3.67 -0.21
CA ALA A 12 -11.79 -2.82 -1.33
C ALA A 12 -12.88 -1.78 -1.67
N GLY A 13 -14.16 -2.19 -1.69
CA GLY A 13 -15.28 -1.28 -1.91
C GLY A 13 -15.40 -0.20 -0.84
N ILE A 14 -15.16 -0.53 0.43
CA ILE A 14 -15.14 0.44 1.53
C ILE A 14 -14.04 1.49 1.29
N TYR A 15 -12.81 1.04 0.97
CA TYR A 15 -11.72 1.97 0.68
C TYR A 15 -12.01 2.86 -0.54
N MET A 16 -12.51 2.28 -1.64
CA MET A 16 -12.88 3.04 -2.84
C MET A 16 -13.95 4.11 -2.54
N ALA A 17 -14.95 3.77 -1.71
CA ALA A 17 -15.99 4.72 -1.31
C ALA A 17 -15.40 5.89 -0.48
N ILE A 18 -14.43 5.62 0.39
CA ILE A 18 -13.73 6.66 1.15
C ILE A 18 -12.94 7.58 0.22
N GLU A 19 -12.18 7.04 -0.73
CA GLU A 19 -11.40 7.83 -1.71
C GLU A 19 -12.30 8.71 -2.57
N ILE A 20 -13.40 8.18 -3.08
CA ILE A 20 -14.39 8.97 -3.84
C ILE A 20 -14.99 10.06 -2.95
N GLY A 21 -15.27 9.74 -1.69
CA GLY A 21 -15.77 10.72 -0.71
C GLY A 21 -14.81 11.88 -0.49
N ILE A 22 -13.50 11.61 -0.41
CA ILE A 22 -12.45 12.63 -0.27
C ILE A 22 -12.48 13.60 -1.46
N VAL A 23 -12.60 13.08 -2.67
CA VAL A 23 -12.70 13.91 -3.90
C VAL A 23 -13.95 14.78 -3.86
N LEU A 24 -15.10 14.20 -3.52
CA LEU A 24 -16.39 14.93 -3.50
C LEU A 24 -16.42 16.05 -2.47
N VAL A 25 -15.67 15.93 -1.40
CA VAL A 25 -15.54 16.98 -0.36
C VAL A 25 -14.45 18.02 -0.73
N GLY A 26 -13.66 17.78 -1.80
CA GLY A 26 -12.65 18.72 -2.27
C GLY A 26 -11.31 18.65 -1.52
N TYR A 27 -11.05 17.56 -0.78
CA TYR A 27 -9.80 17.36 -0.04
C TYR A 27 -8.78 16.50 -0.79
N SER A 28 -9.00 16.19 -2.07
CA SER A 28 -8.14 15.30 -2.85
C SER A 28 -6.69 15.81 -3.00
N HIS A 29 -6.45 17.11 -2.88
CA HIS A 29 -5.12 17.69 -3.04
C HIS A 29 -4.39 18.00 -1.71
N ASP A 30 -5.02 17.71 -0.56
CA ASP A 30 -4.35 17.88 0.75
C ASP A 30 -3.38 16.72 1.03
N PRO A 31 -2.06 17.00 1.18
CA PRO A 31 -1.07 15.96 1.47
C PRO A 31 -1.36 15.14 2.73
N ARG A 32 -1.99 15.74 3.75
CA ARG A 32 -2.31 15.06 5.02
C ARG A 32 -3.40 14.01 4.83
N VAL A 33 -4.37 14.32 4.00
CA VAL A 33 -5.50 13.41 3.71
C VAL A 33 -4.99 12.14 3.00
N HIS A 34 -4.00 12.27 2.11
CA HIS A 34 -3.42 11.11 1.44
C HIS A 34 -2.61 10.19 2.36
N VAL A 35 -1.91 10.74 3.34
CA VAL A 35 -1.23 9.91 4.36
C VAL A 35 -2.27 9.10 5.14
N ILE A 36 -3.39 9.74 5.49
CA ILE A 36 -4.51 9.07 6.17
C ILE A 36 -5.15 8.02 5.26
N ALA A 37 -5.41 8.36 3.99
CA ALA A 37 -6.00 7.46 3.01
C ALA A 37 -5.12 6.21 2.77
N PHE A 38 -3.79 6.38 2.69
CA PHE A 38 -2.86 5.27 2.64
C PHE A 38 -2.94 4.38 3.88
N GLY A 39 -3.02 4.98 5.08
CA GLY A 39 -3.23 4.25 6.34
C GLY A 39 -4.53 3.48 6.35
N VAL A 40 -5.62 4.08 5.87
CA VAL A 40 -6.94 3.45 5.74
C VAL A 40 -6.89 2.28 4.75
N ASN A 41 -6.22 2.44 3.60
CA ASN A 41 -6.02 1.36 2.63
C ASN A 41 -5.30 0.16 3.25
N SER A 42 -4.20 0.43 3.97
CA SER A 42 -3.42 -0.59 4.68
C SER A 42 -4.27 -1.31 5.73
N LEU A 43 -5.10 -0.58 6.49
CA LEU A 43 -6.01 -1.13 7.48
C LEU A 43 -7.11 -1.98 6.82
N CYS A 44 -7.71 -1.53 5.72
CA CYS A 44 -8.70 -2.30 4.97
C CYS A 44 -8.13 -3.62 4.44
N LEU A 45 -6.90 -3.61 3.93
CA LEU A 45 -6.19 -4.82 3.49
C LEU A 45 -5.96 -5.77 4.68
N LEU A 46 -5.47 -5.27 5.82
CA LEU A 46 -5.26 -6.06 7.03
C LEU A 46 -6.57 -6.70 7.49
N LEU A 47 -7.65 -5.93 7.56
CA LEU A 47 -8.98 -6.42 7.97
C LEU A 47 -9.54 -7.44 6.98
N ALA A 48 -9.37 -7.24 5.67
CA ALA A 48 -9.77 -8.21 4.66
C ALA A 48 -9.08 -9.56 4.88
N VAL A 49 -7.76 -9.54 5.09
CA VAL A 49 -6.96 -10.75 5.35
C VAL A 49 -7.37 -11.40 6.67
N ALA A 50 -7.48 -10.61 7.75
CA ALA A 50 -7.82 -11.11 9.08
C ALA A 50 -9.20 -11.78 9.12
N VAL A 51 -10.23 -11.11 8.63
CA VAL A 51 -11.60 -11.65 8.56
C VAL A 51 -11.63 -12.92 7.72
N SER A 52 -10.91 -12.94 6.60
CA SER A 52 -10.88 -14.11 5.72
C SER A 52 -10.25 -15.33 6.38
N ILE A 53 -9.09 -15.16 7.02
CA ILE A 53 -8.37 -16.23 7.71
C ILE A 53 -9.17 -16.74 8.91
N VAL A 54 -9.63 -15.85 9.80
CA VAL A 54 -10.37 -16.20 11.02
C VAL A 54 -11.67 -16.93 10.67
N THR A 55 -12.41 -16.45 9.68
CA THR A 55 -13.65 -17.10 9.24
C THR A 55 -13.37 -18.49 8.64
N ASN A 56 -12.32 -18.62 7.83
CA ASN A 56 -11.94 -19.93 7.27
C ASN A 56 -11.52 -20.91 8.37
N PHE A 57 -10.72 -20.43 9.32
CA PHE A 57 -10.31 -21.21 10.50
C PHE A 57 -11.52 -21.71 11.30
N ASN A 58 -12.45 -20.82 11.67
CA ASN A 58 -13.62 -21.18 12.47
C ASN A 58 -14.53 -22.20 11.76
N LYS A 59 -14.68 -22.09 10.43
CA LYS A 59 -15.48 -23.06 9.65
C LYS A 59 -14.89 -24.46 9.60
N LYS A 60 -13.55 -24.55 9.64
CA LYS A 60 -12.82 -25.80 9.47
C LYS A 60 -12.16 -26.31 10.76
N LYS A 61 -12.46 -25.70 11.91
CA LYS A 61 -11.87 -26.03 13.22
C LYS A 61 -11.91 -27.53 13.52
N HIS A 62 -13.00 -28.21 13.13
CA HIS A 62 -13.20 -29.64 13.35
C HIS A 62 -12.47 -30.55 12.34
N GLU A 63 -11.95 -29.99 11.25
CA GLU A 63 -11.27 -30.75 10.17
C GLU A 63 -9.74 -30.74 10.29
N GLY A 64 -9.18 -30.10 11.34
CA GLY A 64 -7.73 -29.98 11.52
C GLY A 64 -7.10 -29.06 10.47
N VAL A 65 -7.44 -27.77 10.51
CA VAL A 65 -6.97 -26.78 9.51
C VAL A 65 -5.45 -26.67 9.50
N SER A 66 -4.84 -26.88 8.36
CA SER A 66 -3.41 -26.71 8.11
C SER A 66 -3.04 -25.21 8.08
N LEU A 67 -1.88 -24.84 8.64
CA LEU A 67 -1.28 -23.50 8.53
C LEU A 67 -1.20 -23.04 7.06
N VAL A 68 -0.90 -23.97 6.15
CA VAL A 68 -0.82 -23.70 4.71
C VAL A 68 -2.16 -23.23 4.13
N VAL A 69 -3.27 -23.79 4.62
CA VAL A 69 -4.62 -23.40 4.17
C VAL A 69 -4.98 -22.01 4.62
N ASP A 70 -4.63 -21.62 5.86
CA ASP A 70 -4.84 -20.25 6.35
C ASP A 70 -4.01 -19.25 5.58
N LEU A 71 -2.73 -19.54 5.38
CA LEU A 71 -1.82 -18.70 4.61
C LEU A 71 -2.29 -18.54 3.15
N LYS A 72 -2.69 -19.65 2.49
CA LYS A 72 -3.26 -19.62 1.14
C LYS A 72 -4.51 -18.73 1.09
N THR A 73 -5.38 -18.81 2.11
CA THR A 73 -6.59 -17.98 2.19
C THR A 73 -6.23 -16.50 2.28
N GLY A 74 -5.27 -16.14 3.14
CA GLY A 74 -4.79 -14.76 3.29
C GLY A 74 -4.16 -14.21 2.00
N ILE A 75 -3.25 -14.95 1.39
CA ILE A 75 -2.59 -14.57 0.13
C ILE A 75 -3.63 -14.41 -1.01
N THR A 76 -4.60 -15.32 -1.10
CA THR A 76 -5.67 -15.19 -2.10
C THR A 76 -6.51 -13.94 -1.88
N THR A 77 -6.87 -13.64 -0.63
CA THR A 77 -7.63 -12.43 -0.26
C THR A 77 -6.85 -11.18 -0.62
N SER A 78 -5.57 -11.11 -0.24
CA SER A 78 -4.72 -9.95 -0.50
C SER A 78 -4.46 -9.74 -2.00
N ALA A 79 -4.28 -10.81 -2.78
CA ALA A 79 -4.09 -10.71 -4.23
C ALA A 79 -5.33 -10.12 -4.93
N ILE A 80 -6.53 -10.56 -4.54
CA ILE A 80 -7.78 -10.02 -5.11
C ILE A 80 -7.98 -8.56 -4.68
N TYR A 81 -7.74 -8.25 -3.41
CA TYR A 81 -7.79 -6.88 -2.90
C TYR A 81 -6.82 -5.98 -3.67
N ALA A 82 -5.55 -6.37 -3.76
CA ALA A 82 -4.50 -5.62 -4.44
C ALA A 82 -4.82 -5.36 -5.91
N LEU A 83 -5.30 -6.38 -6.62
CA LEU A 83 -5.72 -6.23 -8.02
C LEU A 83 -6.88 -5.25 -8.15
N THR A 84 -7.89 -5.37 -7.30
CA THR A 84 -9.07 -4.50 -7.33
C THR A 84 -8.67 -3.04 -7.07
N ILE A 85 -7.85 -2.78 -6.06
CA ILE A 85 -7.38 -1.42 -5.72
C ILE A 85 -6.45 -0.87 -6.81
N ALA A 86 -5.54 -1.68 -7.36
CA ALA A 86 -4.66 -1.23 -8.43
C ALA A 86 -5.46 -0.82 -9.68
N CYS A 87 -6.49 -1.59 -10.06
CA CYS A 87 -7.40 -1.22 -11.14
C CYS A 87 -8.17 0.07 -10.82
N PHE A 88 -8.67 0.21 -9.60
CA PHE A 88 -9.35 1.43 -9.17
C PHE A 88 -8.42 2.65 -9.24
N LEU A 89 -7.19 2.57 -8.73
CA LEU A 89 -6.24 3.68 -8.78
C LEU A 89 -5.87 4.08 -10.21
N LEU A 90 -5.80 3.12 -11.14
CA LEU A 90 -5.63 3.42 -12.56
C LEU A 90 -6.79 4.27 -13.12
N VAL A 91 -8.02 3.87 -12.78
CA VAL A 91 -9.24 4.62 -13.15
C VAL A 91 -9.25 5.98 -12.46
N TYR A 92 -8.94 6.01 -11.17
CA TYR A 92 -8.91 7.21 -10.35
C TYR A 92 -7.99 8.28 -10.96
N TYR A 93 -6.72 7.93 -11.23
CA TYR A 93 -5.73 8.88 -11.76
C TYR A 93 -5.89 9.24 -13.24
N LYS A 94 -6.70 8.48 -14.00
CA LYS A 94 -6.96 8.82 -15.40
C LYS A 94 -8.25 9.60 -15.62
N TRP A 95 -9.28 9.37 -14.80
CA TRP A 95 -10.62 9.89 -15.08
C TRP A 95 -11.30 10.59 -13.90
N ILE A 96 -10.98 10.23 -12.64
CA ILE A 96 -11.65 10.83 -11.47
C ILE A 96 -10.88 12.07 -11.02
N ASP A 97 -9.58 11.95 -10.83
CA ASP A 97 -8.70 13.04 -10.42
C ASP A 97 -7.38 13.02 -11.23
N PRO A 98 -7.43 13.42 -12.51
CA PRO A 98 -6.26 13.36 -13.40
C PRO A 98 -5.17 14.37 -13.05
N GLU A 99 -5.49 15.42 -12.31
CA GLU A 99 -4.53 16.45 -11.87
C GLU A 99 -3.70 15.98 -10.66
N TYR A 100 -4.22 15.05 -9.87
CA TYR A 100 -3.59 14.58 -8.64
C TYR A 100 -2.13 14.12 -8.80
N PRO A 101 -1.77 13.25 -9.78
CA PRO A 101 -0.40 12.79 -9.94
C PRO A 101 0.58 13.94 -10.23
N GLU A 102 0.18 14.93 -11.02
CA GLU A 102 1.03 16.07 -11.37
C GLU A 102 1.19 17.04 -10.18
N ILE A 103 0.12 17.31 -9.43
CA ILE A 103 0.19 18.13 -8.21
C ILE A 103 1.10 17.47 -7.18
N ARG A 104 0.97 16.16 -6.97
CA ARG A 104 1.82 15.41 -6.03
C ARG A 104 3.28 15.40 -6.46
N LYS A 105 3.52 15.21 -7.75
CA LYS A 105 4.85 15.26 -8.34
C LYS A 105 5.51 16.61 -8.08
N GLN A 106 4.82 17.72 -8.35
CA GLN A 106 5.34 19.07 -8.09
C GLN A 106 5.66 19.27 -6.61
N GLN A 107 4.74 18.93 -5.70
CA GLN A 107 4.96 19.01 -4.26
C GLN A 107 6.20 18.22 -3.79
N TRP A 108 6.42 17.03 -4.34
CA TRP A 108 7.58 16.22 -3.96
C TRP A 108 8.87 16.76 -4.55
N ILE A 109 8.86 17.27 -5.78
CA ILE A 109 10.02 17.94 -6.40
C ILE A 109 10.39 19.17 -5.59
N GLU A 110 9.42 20.03 -5.24
CA GLU A 110 9.65 21.21 -4.40
C GLU A 110 10.29 20.85 -3.05
N MET A 111 9.91 19.70 -2.44
CA MET A 111 10.57 19.23 -1.22
C MET A 111 12.05 18.92 -1.41
N THR A 112 12.46 18.42 -2.59
CA THR A 112 13.88 18.14 -2.89
C THR A 112 14.71 19.41 -3.12
N GLU A 113 14.06 20.54 -3.34
CA GLU A 113 14.71 21.84 -3.54
C GLU A 113 14.91 22.62 -2.24
N THR A 114 14.38 22.11 -1.11
CA THR A 114 14.51 22.77 0.18
C THR A 114 15.91 22.62 0.77
N ASN A 115 16.38 23.65 1.48
CA ASN A 115 17.66 23.60 2.21
C ASN A 115 17.71 22.41 3.19
N LYS A 116 16.57 22.08 3.82
CA LYS A 116 16.48 20.93 4.75
C LYS A 116 16.77 19.61 4.06
N PHE A 117 16.33 19.43 2.82
CA PHE A 117 16.64 18.22 2.04
C PHE A 117 18.14 18.18 1.70
N GLN A 118 18.71 19.30 1.24
CA GLN A 118 20.14 19.39 0.92
C GLN A 118 21.02 19.11 2.14
N ASP A 119 20.72 19.72 3.29
CA ASP A 119 21.43 19.43 4.54
C ASP A 119 21.36 17.94 4.92
N GLY A 120 20.21 17.31 4.73
CA GLY A 120 20.02 15.88 4.97
C GLY A 120 20.85 15.00 4.02
N VAL A 121 20.91 15.37 2.74
CA VAL A 121 21.73 14.69 1.73
C VAL A 121 23.21 14.82 2.07
N ASP A 122 23.67 16.03 2.41
CA ASP A 122 25.07 16.28 2.78
C ASP A 122 25.50 15.49 4.02
N GLN A 123 24.60 15.40 5.02
CA GLN A 123 24.84 14.52 6.19
C GLN A 123 24.90 13.04 5.80
N THR A 124 24.04 12.60 4.88
CA THR A 124 24.01 11.20 4.42
C THR A 124 25.30 10.84 3.68
N ILE A 125 25.79 11.73 2.82
CA ILE A 125 27.09 11.56 2.12
C ILE A 125 28.24 11.48 3.13
N LYS A 126 28.26 12.38 4.12
CA LYS A 126 29.31 12.39 5.17
C LYS A 126 29.31 11.12 6.01
N ASN A 127 28.11 10.59 6.31
CA ASN A 127 27.97 9.40 7.16
C ASN A 127 28.26 8.10 6.39
N ASN A 128 28.17 8.10 5.06
CA ASN A 128 28.33 6.92 4.23
C ASN A 128 29.20 7.20 2.99
N PRO A 129 30.46 7.66 3.17
CA PRO A 129 31.31 8.11 2.06
C PRO A 129 31.65 6.99 1.06
N GLU A 130 31.66 5.74 1.50
CA GLU A 130 31.91 4.60 0.61
C GLU A 130 30.77 4.34 -0.38
N ILE A 131 29.50 4.54 0.05
CA ILE A 131 28.31 4.31 -0.77
C ILE A 131 28.12 5.45 -1.78
N TYR A 132 28.48 6.68 -1.40
CA TYR A 132 28.29 7.88 -2.18
C TYR A 132 29.59 8.40 -2.81
N TYR A 133 30.63 7.55 -2.91
CA TYR A 133 31.89 7.95 -3.51
C TYR A 133 31.70 8.51 -4.92
N GLY A 134 32.19 9.74 -5.16
CA GLY A 134 32.08 10.43 -6.44
C GLY A 134 30.69 10.98 -6.79
N LYS A 135 29.73 10.92 -5.88
CA LYS A 135 28.39 11.53 -6.08
C LYS A 135 28.31 12.87 -5.36
N SER A 136 27.80 13.87 -6.07
CA SER A 136 27.46 15.18 -5.48
C SER A 136 26.04 15.16 -4.88
N SER A 137 25.71 16.14 -4.06
CA SER A 137 24.35 16.36 -3.54
C SER A 137 23.36 16.58 -4.69
N GLU A 138 23.83 17.18 -5.79
CA GLU A 138 23.05 17.40 -7.00
C GLU A 138 22.70 16.09 -7.71
N ASP A 139 23.65 15.15 -7.84
CA ASP A 139 23.41 13.82 -8.42
C ASP A 139 22.37 13.05 -7.62
N ILE A 140 22.38 13.18 -6.30
CA ILE A 140 21.39 12.51 -5.43
C ILE A 140 20.02 13.14 -5.61
N ARG A 141 19.94 14.47 -5.63
CA ARG A 141 18.69 15.20 -5.89
C ARG A 141 18.08 14.81 -7.23
N ASP A 142 18.89 14.78 -8.30
CA ASP A 142 18.43 14.43 -9.63
C ASP A 142 17.93 12.99 -9.71
N ASN A 143 18.58 12.06 -9.03
CA ASN A 143 18.13 10.69 -8.90
C ASN A 143 16.80 10.59 -8.12
N GLU A 144 16.62 11.34 -7.04
CA GLU A 144 15.37 11.41 -6.29
C GLU A 144 14.24 11.98 -7.17
N GLN A 145 14.48 13.05 -7.90
CA GLN A 145 13.51 13.63 -8.82
C GLN A 145 13.15 12.67 -9.96
N ALA A 146 14.13 11.93 -10.49
CA ALA A 146 13.88 10.86 -11.46
C ALA A 146 13.02 9.73 -10.86
N GLY A 147 13.29 9.35 -9.62
CA GLY A 147 12.48 8.40 -8.84
C GLY A 147 11.03 8.88 -8.66
N ILE A 148 10.83 10.14 -8.26
CA ILE A 148 9.51 10.76 -8.11
C ILE A 148 8.75 10.73 -9.44
N ASN A 149 9.40 11.13 -10.54
CA ASN A 149 8.81 11.09 -11.88
C ASN A 149 8.42 9.68 -12.32
N MET A 150 9.18 8.68 -11.90
CA MET A 150 8.88 7.28 -12.17
C MET A 150 7.68 6.77 -11.36
N LEU A 151 7.65 7.06 -10.06
CA LEU A 151 6.64 6.56 -9.12
C LEU A 151 5.26 7.19 -9.36
N LEU A 152 5.21 8.49 -9.65
CA LEU A 152 3.97 9.24 -9.86
C LEU A 152 3.51 9.28 -11.32
N ASN A 153 4.08 8.46 -12.19
CA ASN A 153 3.59 8.30 -13.55
C ASN A 153 2.28 7.50 -13.55
N SER A 154 1.19 8.12 -14.00
CA SER A 154 -0.15 7.53 -14.03
C SER A 154 -0.22 6.16 -14.72
N ASN A 155 0.65 5.90 -15.72
CA ASN A 155 0.69 4.62 -16.40
C ASN A 155 1.39 3.52 -15.58
N LYS A 156 2.26 3.89 -14.63
CA LYS A 156 3.00 2.96 -13.78
C LYS A 156 2.32 2.71 -12.43
N VAL A 157 1.39 3.58 -12.03
CA VAL A 157 0.71 3.50 -10.73
C VAL A 157 0.04 2.15 -10.51
N PHE A 158 -0.56 1.57 -11.53
CA PHE A 158 -1.17 0.25 -11.46
C PHE A 158 -0.16 -0.82 -11.02
N LEU A 159 0.98 -0.91 -11.70
CA LEU A 159 2.00 -1.92 -11.41
C LEU A 159 2.64 -1.71 -10.03
N ILE A 160 2.98 -0.46 -9.71
CA ILE A 160 3.60 -0.10 -8.43
C ILE A 160 2.65 -0.39 -7.27
N SER A 161 1.40 0.05 -7.37
CA SER A 161 0.38 -0.20 -6.35
C SER A 161 0.08 -1.69 -6.19
N LEU A 162 0.00 -2.42 -7.30
CA LEU A 162 -0.22 -3.87 -7.27
C LEU A 162 0.92 -4.58 -6.53
N LEU A 163 2.18 -4.29 -6.87
CA LEU A 163 3.35 -4.89 -6.22
C LEU A 163 3.42 -4.53 -4.73
N ALA A 164 3.25 -3.25 -4.39
CA ALA A 164 3.29 -2.79 -3.00
C ALA A 164 2.21 -3.46 -2.15
N LEU A 165 0.97 -3.52 -2.63
CA LEU A 165 -0.14 -4.14 -1.92
C LEU A 165 0.00 -5.67 -1.85
N LEU A 166 0.58 -6.33 -2.86
CA LEU A 166 0.87 -7.77 -2.81
C LEU A 166 1.91 -8.08 -1.73
N VAL A 167 3.02 -7.34 -1.67
CA VAL A 167 4.06 -7.54 -0.65
C VAL A 167 3.49 -7.29 0.75
N LEU A 168 2.75 -6.19 0.93
CA LEU A 168 2.11 -5.87 2.20
C LEU A 168 1.07 -6.93 2.59
N GLY A 169 0.28 -7.41 1.64
CA GLY A 169 -0.73 -8.43 1.85
C GLY A 169 -0.13 -9.80 2.19
N MET A 170 1.00 -10.16 1.60
CA MET A 170 1.76 -11.36 2.00
C MET A 170 2.24 -11.22 3.46
N PHE A 171 2.82 -10.09 3.81
CA PHE A 171 3.25 -9.82 5.19
C PHE A 171 2.09 -9.93 6.17
N TYR A 172 0.94 -9.31 5.89
CA TYR A 172 -0.26 -9.43 6.73
C TYR A 172 -0.80 -10.86 6.80
N SER A 173 -0.72 -11.62 5.72
CA SER A 173 -1.15 -13.02 5.71
C SER A 173 -0.31 -13.88 6.65
N PHE A 174 1.01 -13.69 6.68
CA PHE A 174 1.90 -14.35 7.63
C PHE A 174 1.61 -13.93 9.07
N LEU A 175 1.51 -12.61 9.31
CA LEU A 175 1.28 -12.06 10.64
C LEU A 175 -0.05 -12.55 11.24
N VAL A 176 -1.14 -12.45 10.49
CA VAL A 176 -2.47 -12.89 10.94
C VAL A 176 -2.53 -14.40 11.12
N THR A 177 -1.90 -15.18 10.23
CA THR A 177 -1.87 -16.64 10.36
C THR A 177 -1.10 -17.05 11.63
N ALA A 178 0.04 -16.41 11.90
CA ALA A 178 0.81 -16.66 13.12
C ALA A 178 0.01 -16.30 14.37
N PHE A 179 -0.62 -15.12 14.40
CA PHE A 179 -1.45 -14.67 15.50
C PHE A 179 -2.65 -15.62 15.75
N ASN A 180 -3.35 -15.99 14.69
CA ASN A 180 -4.49 -16.92 14.77
C ASN A 180 -4.08 -18.27 15.39
N ARG A 181 -2.90 -18.77 15.04
CA ARG A 181 -2.40 -20.04 15.56
C ARG A 181 -1.83 -19.97 16.98
N LEU A 182 -1.13 -18.89 17.30
CA LEU A 182 -0.50 -18.74 18.62
C LEU A 182 -1.50 -18.35 19.71
N VAL A 183 -2.52 -17.59 19.37
CA VAL A 183 -3.46 -17.01 20.32
C VAL A 183 -4.82 -17.69 20.25
N LEU A 184 -5.50 -17.62 19.12
CA LEU A 184 -6.90 -18.09 19.00
C LEU A 184 -7.01 -19.62 19.07
N ALA A 185 -6.04 -20.36 18.57
CA ALA A 185 -6.06 -21.84 18.67
C ALA A 185 -5.90 -22.36 20.09
N LYS A 186 -5.35 -21.55 21.04
CA LYS A 186 -5.20 -21.92 22.45
C LYS A 186 -6.40 -21.55 23.32
N LEU A 187 -7.27 -20.65 22.84
CA LEU A 187 -8.42 -20.14 23.57
C LEU A 187 -9.71 -20.93 23.32
N GLY A 188 -9.68 -21.87 22.38
CA GLY A 188 -10.84 -22.71 22.01
C GLY A 188 -10.54 -24.18 21.89
#